data_75641fd3e2a64cdacb8f476b04e88978
#
_entry.id   75641fd3e2a64cdacb8f476b04e88978
#
_cell.length_a   1.000
_cell.length_b   1.000
_cell.length_c   1.000
_cell.angle_alpha   90.00
_cell.angle_beta   90.00
_cell.angle_gamma   90.00
#
_symmetry.space_group_name_H-M   'P 1'
#
loop_
_entity.id
_entity.type
_entity.pdbx_description
1 polymer ?
#
loop_
_entity_poly.entity_id
_entity_poly.type
_entity_poly.pdbx_seq_one_letter_code
_entity_poly.pdbx_strand_id
1 'polypeptide(L)'
;DSGSGVAFTRDPATGENEFWGEFMMNAQGEDVVAGVRTPDPVIKLKKVLPSAHKELLRICKVLEKHFRDVQDFEFTIEEKKVYMLQTRNGKRTGLAAVRIACEMVKEKLITWKDAVKRIPADDLDQLLAPVFDQAAVKKVKTIAKGLPAGPGAATGKVYFNADRAEAAKGKGEEVL
;
A
#
# COMPACT_ATOMS: atom_id res chain seq x y z
N ASP A 1 -8.74 11.97 -23.88
CA ASP A 1 -9.27 12.54 -22.63
C ASP A 1 -10.05 11.52 -21.78
N SER A 2 -9.80 10.23 -22.02
CA SER A 2 -10.44 9.10 -21.33
C SER A 2 -9.39 8.15 -20.77
N GLY A 3 -9.74 7.38 -19.74
CA GLY A 3 -8.84 6.41 -19.11
C GLY A 3 -9.50 5.73 -17.93
N SER A 4 -8.84 4.73 -17.37
CA SER A 4 -9.32 4.00 -16.19
C SER A 4 -8.21 3.85 -15.17
N GLY A 5 -8.57 3.62 -13.92
CA GLY A 5 -7.61 3.45 -12.86
C GLY A 5 -8.17 2.78 -11.61
N VAL A 6 -7.24 2.40 -10.76
CA VAL A 6 -7.49 1.85 -9.43
C VAL A 6 -6.74 2.71 -8.41
N ALA A 7 -7.37 3.01 -7.29
CA ALA A 7 -6.75 3.90 -6.32
C ALA A 7 -7.19 3.62 -4.89
N PHE A 8 -6.37 4.06 -3.96
CA PHE A 8 -6.63 4.07 -2.53
C PHE A 8 -6.76 5.50 -2.03
N THR A 9 -7.60 5.72 -1.06
CA THR A 9 -7.75 7.05 -0.44
C THR A 9 -6.53 7.47 0.36
N ARG A 10 -5.69 6.51 0.82
CA ARG A 10 -4.37 6.69 1.45
C ARG A 10 -3.41 5.62 0.94
N ASP A 11 -2.11 5.83 1.11
CA ASP A 11 -1.10 4.82 0.77
C ASP A 11 -1.32 3.53 1.59
N PRO A 12 -1.63 2.39 0.96
CA PRO A 12 -1.89 1.13 1.66
C PRO A 12 -0.65 0.47 2.24
N ALA A 13 0.55 0.87 1.84
CA ALA A 13 1.81 0.33 2.33
C ALA A 13 2.31 1.07 3.57
N THR A 14 2.24 2.41 3.58
CA THR A 14 2.79 3.26 4.63
C THR A 14 1.73 3.88 5.53
N GLY A 15 0.48 3.96 5.08
CA GLY A 15 -0.61 4.63 5.76
C GLY A 15 -0.59 6.16 5.64
N GLU A 16 0.30 6.72 4.83
CA GLU A 16 0.33 8.17 4.60
C GLU A 16 -0.96 8.66 3.96
N ASN A 17 -1.43 9.84 4.42
CA ASN A 17 -2.63 10.46 3.88
C ASN A 17 -2.33 11.09 2.51
N GLU A 18 -1.95 10.23 1.57
CA GLU A 18 -1.66 10.58 0.19
C GLU A 18 -2.53 9.74 -0.74
N PHE A 19 -3.11 10.39 -1.74
CA PHE A 19 -3.87 9.74 -2.80
C PHE A 19 -2.95 8.84 -3.60
N TRP A 20 -3.14 7.53 -3.47
CA TRP A 20 -2.27 6.51 -4.03
C TRP A 20 -3.00 5.64 -5.04
N GLY A 21 -2.32 5.20 -6.09
CA GLY A 21 -2.90 4.31 -7.10
C GLY A 21 -2.29 4.49 -8.46
N GLU A 22 -2.93 3.85 -9.43
CA GLU A 22 -2.46 3.78 -10.81
C GLU A 22 -3.59 4.07 -11.78
N PHE A 23 -3.26 4.64 -12.92
CA PHE A 23 -4.20 4.89 -14.00
C PHE A 23 -3.55 4.67 -15.36
N MET A 24 -4.37 4.47 -16.36
CA MET A 24 -3.94 4.33 -17.74
C MET A 24 -4.85 5.12 -18.66
N MET A 25 -4.24 5.97 -19.50
CA MET A 25 -4.98 6.71 -20.53
C MET A 25 -5.36 5.81 -21.69
N ASN A 26 -6.53 6.05 -22.26
CA ASN A 26 -7.09 5.31 -23.41
C ASN A 26 -7.07 3.78 -23.15
N ALA A 27 -7.52 3.39 -21.96
CA ALA A 27 -7.56 2.02 -21.49
C ALA A 27 -8.86 1.73 -20.75
N GLN A 28 -9.28 0.48 -20.78
CA GLN A 28 -10.37 -0.04 -19.95
C GLN A 28 -9.84 -0.53 -18.60
N GLY A 29 -10.74 -0.76 -17.62
CA GLY A 29 -10.33 -1.20 -16.29
C GLY A 29 -9.52 -2.49 -16.28
N GLU A 30 -9.84 -3.42 -17.18
CA GLU A 30 -9.13 -4.69 -17.35
C GLU A 30 -7.67 -4.50 -17.78
N ASP A 31 -7.38 -3.49 -18.60
CA ASP A 31 -6.02 -3.21 -19.07
C ASP A 31 -5.10 -2.77 -17.92
N VAL A 32 -5.66 -2.09 -16.91
CA VAL A 32 -4.90 -1.60 -15.76
C VAL A 32 -4.41 -2.75 -14.89
N VAL A 33 -5.23 -3.81 -14.73
CA VAL A 33 -4.91 -4.95 -13.86
C VAL A 33 -4.27 -6.12 -14.59
N ALA A 34 -4.40 -6.19 -15.92
CA ALA A 34 -3.90 -7.30 -16.73
C ALA A 34 -2.37 -7.29 -16.93
N GLY A 35 -1.69 -6.19 -16.59
CA GLY A 35 -0.22 -6.09 -16.70
C GLY A 35 0.33 -6.05 -18.14
N VAL A 36 -0.52 -5.87 -19.15
CA VAL A 36 -0.13 -5.79 -20.56
C VAL A 36 0.61 -4.49 -20.87
N ARG A 37 0.26 -3.43 -20.17
CA ARG A 37 0.89 -2.11 -20.25
C ARG A 37 1.23 -1.65 -18.84
N THR A 38 2.28 -0.84 -18.70
CA THR A 38 2.67 -0.25 -17.41
C THR A 38 1.77 0.95 -17.12
N PRO A 39 0.96 0.93 -16.05
CA PRO A 39 0.14 2.07 -15.65
C PRO A 39 1.01 3.21 -15.09
N ASP A 40 0.46 4.40 -15.11
CA ASP A 40 1.06 5.58 -14.50
C ASP A 40 0.53 5.80 -13.07
N PRO A 41 1.36 6.29 -12.14
CA PRO A 41 0.89 6.70 -10.82
C PRO A 41 -0.17 7.80 -10.91
N VAL A 42 -1.24 7.70 -10.10
CA VAL A 42 -2.38 8.66 -10.12
C VAL A 42 -1.96 10.11 -9.89
N ILE A 43 -0.84 10.35 -9.21
CA ILE A 43 -0.31 11.71 -9.01
C ILE A 43 0.01 12.42 -10.35
N LYS A 44 0.31 11.68 -11.41
CA LYS A 44 0.53 12.26 -12.74
C LYS A 44 -0.75 12.84 -13.34
N LEU A 45 -1.96 12.39 -12.92
CA LEU A 45 -3.22 12.99 -13.34
C LEU A 45 -3.30 14.48 -13.03
N LYS A 46 -2.60 14.96 -12.01
CA LYS A 46 -2.50 16.38 -11.69
C LYS A 46 -1.98 17.21 -12.86
N LYS A 47 -1.13 16.64 -13.71
CA LYS A 47 -0.58 17.31 -14.91
C LYS A 47 -1.38 17.01 -16.17
N VAL A 48 -1.88 15.77 -16.31
CA VAL A 48 -2.55 15.29 -17.54
C VAL A 48 -4.01 15.72 -17.58
N LEU A 49 -4.74 15.52 -16.47
CA LEU A 49 -6.17 15.85 -16.32
C LEU A 49 -6.43 16.47 -14.93
N PRO A 50 -6.07 17.75 -14.71
CA PRO A 50 -6.16 18.41 -13.40
C PRO A 50 -7.57 18.40 -12.79
N SER A 51 -8.61 18.54 -13.63
CA SER A 51 -10.01 18.51 -13.18
C SER A 51 -10.40 17.15 -12.63
N ALA A 52 -10.03 16.06 -13.31
CA ALA A 52 -10.27 14.69 -12.86
C ALA A 52 -9.51 14.38 -11.57
N HIS A 53 -8.24 14.78 -11.48
CA HIS A 53 -7.46 14.65 -10.25
C HIS A 53 -8.12 15.35 -9.06
N LYS A 54 -8.58 16.59 -9.24
CA LYS A 54 -9.28 17.34 -8.19
C LYS A 54 -10.57 16.65 -7.76
N GLU A 55 -11.33 16.13 -8.71
CA GLU A 55 -12.57 15.40 -8.41
C GLU A 55 -12.29 14.09 -7.67
N LEU A 56 -11.27 13.31 -8.06
CA LEU A 56 -10.84 12.11 -7.34
C LEU A 56 -10.45 12.41 -5.90
N LEU A 57 -9.71 13.49 -5.65
CA LEU A 57 -9.40 13.91 -4.28
C LEU A 57 -10.63 14.29 -3.46
N ARG A 58 -11.65 14.89 -4.10
CA ARG A 58 -12.95 15.15 -3.46
C ARG A 58 -13.66 13.87 -3.11
N ILE A 59 -13.64 12.90 -4.02
CA ILE A 59 -14.24 11.56 -3.83
C ILE A 59 -13.56 10.83 -2.68
N CYS A 60 -12.23 10.82 -2.59
CA CYS A 60 -11.49 10.23 -1.46
C CYS A 60 -12.01 10.73 -0.11
N LYS A 61 -12.18 12.04 0.04
CA LYS A 61 -12.72 12.64 1.27
C LYS A 61 -14.15 12.21 1.57
N VAL A 62 -14.98 12.10 0.54
CA VAL A 62 -16.38 11.64 0.69
C VAL A 62 -16.41 10.18 1.13
N LEU A 63 -15.61 9.32 0.50
CA LEU A 63 -15.52 7.90 0.82
C LEU A 63 -15.04 7.68 2.26
N GLU A 64 -13.92 8.30 2.66
CA GLU A 64 -13.41 8.16 4.03
C GLU A 64 -14.40 8.66 5.08
N LYS A 65 -15.06 9.78 4.83
CA LYS A 65 -16.08 10.32 5.74
C LYS A 65 -17.30 9.41 5.86
N HIS A 66 -17.72 8.80 4.77
CA HIS A 66 -18.88 7.91 4.73
C HIS A 66 -18.59 6.56 5.38
N PHE A 67 -17.55 5.89 4.92
CA PHE A 67 -17.15 4.56 5.41
C PHE A 67 -16.36 4.61 6.72
N ARG A 68 -15.86 5.78 7.08
CA ARG A 68 -14.95 5.99 8.23
C ARG A 68 -13.71 5.10 8.19
N ASP A 69 -13.28 4.72 6.99
CA ASP A 69 -12.11 3.87 6.73
C ASP A 69 -11.52 4.18 5.36
N VAL A 70 -10.27 3.76 5.17
CA VAL A 70 -9.58 3.82 3.88
C VAL A 70 -10.31 2.94 2.88
N GLN A 71 -10.52 3.49 1.69
CA GLN A 71 -11.18 2.81 0.60
C GLN A 71 -10.24 2.56 -0.56
N ASP A 72 -10.36 1.39 -1.15
CA ASP A 72 -9.85 0.97 -2.44
C ASP A 72 -10.99 1.13 -3.45
N PHE A 73 -10.76 1.79 -4.57
CA PHE A 73 -11.80 2.06 -5.53
C PHE A 73 -11.31 2.03 -6.97
N GLU A 74 -12.23 1.71 -7.86
CA GLU A 74 -12.04 1.71 -9.29
C GLU A 74 -12.79 2.89 -9.90
N PHE A 75 -12.16 3.53 -10.88
CA PHE A 75 -12.75 4.67 -11.58
C PHE A 75 -12.45 4.63 -13.07
N THR A 76 -13.31 5.26 -13.84
CA THR A 76 -13.05 5.60 -15.23
C THR A 76 -13.21 7.09 -15.45
N ILE A 77 -12.49 7.59 -16.43
CA ILE A 77 -12.59 8.97 -16.92
C ILE A 77 -13.04 8.88 -18.36
N GLU A 78 -14.13 9.54 -18.69
CA GLU A 78 -14.64 9.67 -20.04
C GLU A 78 -14.90 11.14 -20.33
N GLU A 79 -14.32 11.66 -21.40
CA GLU A 79 -14.42 13.07 -21.77
C GLU A 79 -14.12 14.02 -20.60
N LYS A 80 -13.06 13.75 -19.85
CA LYS A 80 -12.61 14.48 -18.63
C LYS A 80 -13.53 14.36 -17.41
N LYS A 81 -14.63 13.62 -17.50
CA LYS A 81 -15.56 13.37 -16.39
C LYS A 81 -15.21 12.07 -15.69
N VAL A 82 -15.19 12.10 -14.35
CA VAL A 82 -14.88 10.95 -13.51
C VAL A 82 -16.17 10.17 -13.21
N TYR A 83 -16.10 8.86 -13.33
CA TYR A 83 -17.12 7.92 -12.94
C TYR A 83 -16.52 6.90 -11.97
N MET A 84 -17.19 6.72 -10.83
CA MET A 84 -16.86 5.68 -9.88
C MET A 84 -17.49 4.38 -10.30
N LEU A 85 -16.72 3.30 -10.34
CA LEU A 85 -17.19 1.98 -10.74
C LEU A 85 -17.46 1.11 -9.52
N GLN A 86 -16.51 1.05 -8.59
CA GLN A 86 -16.56 0.20 -7.42
C GLN A 86 -15.78 0.81 -6.26
N THR A 87 -16.17 0.53 -5.02
CA THR A 87 -15.39 0.81 -3.82
C THR A 87 -15.46 -0.36 -2.85
N ARG A 88 -14.39 -0.57 -2.09
CA ARG A 88 -14.28 -1.58 -1.04
C ARG A 88 -13.32 -1.11 0.06
N ASN A 89 -13.35 -1.76 1.21
CA ASN A 89 -12.39 -1.48 2.27
C ASN A 89 -10.97 -1.75 1.78
N GLY A 90 -10.10 -0.76 1.90
CA GLY A 90 -8.73 -0.82 1.42
C GLY A 90 -7.91 -1.85 2.20
N LYS A 91 -7.40 -2.87 1.50
CA LYS A 91 -6.38 -3.77 2.04
C LYS A 91 -5.10 -2.98 2.28
N ARG A 92 -4.40 -3.27 3.37
CA ARG A 92 -3.23 -2.50 3.83
C ARG A 92 -2.29 -3.35 4.65
N THR A 93 -1.05 -2.92 4.77
CA THR A 93 -0.06 -3.55 5.65
C THR A 93 -0.39 -3.28 7.12
N GLY A 94 0.15 -4.08 8.04
CA GLY A 94 -0.01 -3.85 9.49
C GLY A 94 0.49 -2.47 9.92
N LEU A 95 1.62 -2.01 9.37
CA LEU A 95 2.15 -0.65 9.62
C LEU A 95 1.14 0.43 9.20
N ALA A 96 0.62 0.32 7.99
CA ALA A 96 -0.39 1.24 7.48
C ALA A 96 -1.67 1.19 8.31
N ALA A 97 -2.12 0.01 8.73
CA ALA A 97 -3.31 -0.16 9.57
C ALA A 97 -3.21 0.63 10.88
N VAL A 98 -2.08 0.50 11.60
CA VAL A 98 -1.85 1.24 12.85
C VAL A 98 -1.78 2.75 12.60
N ARG A 99 -1.03 3.19 11.60
CA ARG A 99 -0.89 4.60 11.26
C ARG A 99 -2.23 5.24 10.89
N ILE A 100 -2.96 4.61 9.97
CA ILE A 100 -4.28 5.05 9.52
C ILE A 100 -5.25 5.15 10.71
N ALA A 101 -5.31 4.14 11.56
CA ALA A 101 -6.18 4.12 12.73
C ALA A 101 -5.87 5.30 13.67
N CYS A 102 -4.59 5.55 13.97
CA CYS A 102 -4.15 6.67 14.79
C CYS A 102 -4.49 8.04 14.17
N GLU A 103 -4.27 8.19 12.86
CA GLU A 103 -4.57 9.44 12.16
C GLU A 103 -6.07 9.70 12.10
N MET A 104 -6.89 8.69 11.79
CA MET A 104 -8.35 8.82 11.76
C MET A 104 -8.96 9.17 13.12
N VAL A 105 -8.34 8.71 14.23
CA VAL A 105 -8.74 9.18 15.57
C VAL A 105 -8.41 10.67 15.76
N LYS A 106 -7.21 11.11 15.37
CA LYS A 106 -6.82 12.54 15.45
C LYS A 106 -7.73 13.42 14.59
N GLU A 107 -8.12 12.92 13.42
CA GLU A 107 -9.06 13.56 12.49
C GLU A 107 -10.54 13.49 12.97
N LYS A 108 -10.80 12.82 14.10
CA LYS A 108 -12.15 12.60 14.68
C LYS A 108 -13.11 11.84 13.77
N LEU A 109 -12.60 11.03 12.86
CA LEU A 109 -13.38 10.15 12.00
C LEU A 109 -13.84 8.90 12.73
N ILE A 110 -13.02 8.38 13.64
CA ILE A 110 -13.31 7.18 14.44
C ILE A 110 -12.92 7.39 15.91
N THR A 111 -13.42 6.55 16.80
CA THR A 111 -13.05 6.53 18.22
C THR A 111 -11.79 5.67 18.43
N TRP A 112 -11.10 5.83 19.57
CA TRP A 112 -10.01 4.94 19.97
C TRP A 112 -10.44 3.47 20.05
N LYS A 113 -11.66 3.23 20.52
CA LYS A 113 -12.22 1.87 20.57
C LYS A 113 -12.36 1.26 19.18
N ASP A 114 -12.81 2.05 18.21
CA ASP A 114 -12.91 1.61 16.82
C ASP A 114 -11.52 1.36 16.22
N ALA A 115 -10.55 2.24 16.51
CA ALA A 115 -9.19 2.10 16.05
C ALA A 115 -8.56 0.78 16.49
N VAL A 116 -8.65 0.46 17.79
CA VAL A 116 -8.12 -0.81 18.34
C VAL A 116 -8.80 -2.03 17.71
N LYS A 117 -10.13 -1.99 17.52
CA LYS A 117 -10.86 -3.11 16.90
C LYS A 117 -10.51 -3.38 15.44
N ARG A 118 -9.97 -2.38 14.73
CA ARG A 118 -9.66 -2.46 13.29
C ARG A 118 -8.28 -3.00 12.98
N ILE A 119 -7.43 -3.10 13.99
CA ILE A 119 -6.08 -3.63 13.84
C ILE A 119 -6.11 -5.12 14.19
N PRO A 120 -5.95 -6.05 13.22
CA PRO A 120 -5.85 -7.47 13.50
C PRO A 120 -4.63 -7.76 14.38
N ALA A 121 -4.77 -8.68 15.35
CA ALA A 121 -3.67 -9.03 16.21
C ALA A 121 -2.46 -9.59 15.43
N ASP A 122 -2.73 -10.38 14.39
CA ASP A 122 -1.70 -10.98 13.52
C ASP A 122 -0.86 -9.90 12.79
N ASP A 123 -1.45 -8.74 12.51
CA ASP A 123 -0.72 -7.62 11.90
C ASP A 123 0.31 -7.02 12.87
N LEU A 124 0.09 -7.13 14.19
CA LEU A 124 1.03 -6.63 15.20
C LEU A 124 2.31 -7.45 15.26
N ASP A 125 2.24 -8.75 15.02
CA ASP A 125 3.43 -9.62 14.98
C ASP A 125 4.40 -9.17 13.88
N GLN A 126 3.87 -8.72 12.75
CA GLN A 126 4.69 -8.16 11.67
C GLN A 126 5.38 -6.85 12.08
N LEU A 127 4.74 -6.04 12.93
CA LEU A 127 5.30 -4.78 13.43
C LEU A 127 6.36 -4.97 14.51
N LEU A 128 6.28 -6.09 15.23
CA LEU A 128 7.25 -6.47 16.25
C LEU A 128 8.46 -7.22 15.67
N ALA A 129 8.43 -7.58 14.38
CA ALA A 129 9.56 -8.19 13.72
C ALA A 129 10.78 -7.24 13.69
N PRO A 130 12.00 -7.75 13.83
CA PRO A 130 13.21 -6.94 13.71
C PRO A 130 13.25 -6.20 12.37
N VAL A 131 13.67 -4.95 12.38
CA VAL A 131 13.81 -4.13 11.17
C VAL A 131 15.21 -3.52 11.10
N PHE A 132 15.70 -3.26 9.89
CA PHE A 132 16.96 -2.54 9.72
C PHE A 132 16.80 -1.07 10.12
N ASP A 133 17.84 -0.52 10.75
CA ASP A 133 17.94 0.92 10.99
C ASP A 133 17.91 1.69 9.66
N GLN A 134 16.91 2.54 9.47
CA GLN A 134 16.67 3.26 8.22
C GLN A 134 17.83 4.23 7.88
N ALA A 135 18.49 4.79 8.90
CA ALA A 135 19.61 5.68 8.70
C ALA A 135 20.87 4.90 8.24
N ALA A 136 21.06 3.69 8.76
CA ALA A 136 22.12 2.80 8.33
C ALA A 136 21.88 2.29 6.89
N VAL A 137 20.67 1.87 6.56
CA VAL A 137 20.29 1.39 5.21
C VAL A 137 20.59 2.44 4.13
N LYS A 138 20.34 3.73 4.39
CA LYS A 138 20.63 4.81 3.45
C LYS A 138 22.13 5.02 3.17
N LYS A 139 23.01 4.53 4.04
CA LYS A 139 24.47 4.69 3.92
C LYS A 139 25.15 3.52 3.21
N VAL A 140 24.46 2.40 3.04
CA VAL A 140 25.02 1.21 2.39
C VAL A 140 24.68 1.15 0.91
N LYS A 141 25.64 0.66 0.13
CA LYS A 141 25.42 0.41 -1.30
C LYS A 141 24.52 -0.80 -1.47
N THR A 142 23.42 -0.64 -2.21
CA THR A 142 22.55 -1.76 -2.61
C THR A 142 23.32 -2.69 -3.54
N ILE A 143 23.45 -3.96 -3.16
CA ILE A 143 24.15 -4.98 -3.94
C ILE A 143 23.17 -5.59 -4.98
N ALA A 144 21.95 -5.88 -4.55
CA ALA A 144 20.90 -6.45 -5.39
C ALA A 144 19.52 -6.05 -4.88
N LYS A 145 18.50 -6.18 -5.74
CA LYS A 145 17.09 -6.03 -5.38
C LYS A 145 16.38 -7.35 -5.60
N GLY A 146 15.57 -7.78 -4.66
CA GLY A 146 14.72 -8.97 -4.74
C GLY A 146 13.27 -8.65 -4.44
N LEU A 147 12.41 -9.65 -4.60
CA LEU A 147 11.01 -9.58 -4.17
C LEU A 147 10.93 -9.85 -2.66
N PRO A 148 10.17 -9.06 -1.90
CA PRO A 148 9.96 -9.34 -0.49
C PRO A 148 9.11 -10.60 -0.31
N ALA A 149 9.65 -11.59 0.43
CA ALA A 149 8.97 -12.85 0.68
C ALA A 149 8.40 -12.95 2.11
N GLY A 150 8.87 -12.12 3.02
CA GLY A 150 8.40 -12.07 4.41
C GLY A 150 8.75 -10.75 5.08
N PRO A 151 8.12 -10.45 6.23
CA PRO A 151 8.40 -9.25 6.99
C PRO A 151 9.71 -9.38 7.77
N GLY A 152 10.28 -8.23 8.13
CA GLY A 152 11.37 -8.14 9.07
C GLY A 152 12.77 -8.16 8.46
N ALA A 153 13.75 -8.19 9.35
CA ALA A 153 15.18 -8.29 9.03
C ALA A 153 15.77 -9.51 9.74
N ALA A 154 16.72 -10.17 9.10
CA ALA A 154 17.40 -11.31 9.68
C ALA A 154 18.90 -11.20 9.45
N THR A 155 19.67 -11.77 10.38
CA THR A 155 21.12 -11.96 10.25
C THR A 155 21.43 -13.44 10.34
N GLY A 156 22.50 -13.88 9.72
CA GLY A 156 22.93 -15.28 9.80
C GLY A 156 23.88 -15.67 8.67
N LYS A 157 24.33 -16.90 8.70
CA LYS A 157 25.11 -17.49 7.62
C LYS A 157 24.22 -17.80 6.43
N VAL A 158 24.66 -17.40 5.24
CA VAL A 158 23.89 -17.61 3.99
C VAL A 158 24.06 -19.05 3.51
N TYR A 159 22.93 -19.71 3.26
CA TYR A 159 22.86 -21.04 2.67
C TYR A 159 22.00 -20.98 1.39
N PHE A 160 22.55 -21.50 0.29
CA PHE A 160 21.85 -21.56 -1.02
C PHE A 160 21.04 -22.85 -1.21
N ASN A 161 20.99 -23.69 -0.21
CA ASN A 161 20.25 -24.97 -0.23
C ASN A 161 19.52 -25.14 1.08
N ALA A 162 18.20 -25.41 1.00
CA ALA A 162 17.30 -25.52 2.14
C ALA A 162 17.74 -26.64 3.12
N ASP A 163 18.12 -27.81 2.59
CA ASP A 163 18.48 -28.96 3.45
C ASP A 163 19.74 -28.68 4.28
N ARG A 164 20.69 -27.93 3.69
CA ARG A 164 21.92 -27.49 4.41
C ARG A 164 21.59 -26.43 5.45
N ALA A 165 20.68 -25.51 5.16
CA ALA A 165 20.22 -24.50 6.11
C ALA A 165 19.54 -25.16 7.30
N GLU A 166 18.65 -26.13 7.06
CA GLU A 166 17.95 -26.87 8.10
C GLU A 166 18.92 -27.68 8.97
N ALA A 167 19.88 -28.39 8.37
CA ALA A 167 20.92 -29.14 9.09
C ALA A 167 21.80 -28.22 9.94
N ALA A 168 22.12 -27.01 9.48
CA ALA A 168 22.90 -26.04 10.24
C ALA A 168 22.09 -25.46 11.41
N LYS A 169 20.80 -25.14 11.18
CA LYS A 169 19.87 -24.69 12.22
C LYS A 169 19.72 -25.76 13.31
N GLY A 170 19.63 -27.04 12.94
CA GLY A 170 19.60 -28.16 13.87
C GLY A 170 20.82 -28.29 14.75
N LYS A 171 21.94 -27.68 14.34
CA LYS A 171 23.21 -27.58 15.13
C LYS A 171 23.31 -26.27 15.92
N GLY A 172 22.26 -25.44 15.94
CA GLY A 172 22.22 -24.17 16.65
C GLY A 172 22.88 -22.99 15.92
N GLU A 173 23.14 -23.10 14.62
CA GLU A 173 23.64 -21.97 13.82
C GLU A 173 22.52 -21.02 13.43
N GLU A 174 22.82 -19.72 13.46
CA GLU A 174 21.94 -18.71 12.83
C GLU A 174 22.07 -18.80 11.31
N VAL A 175 20.99 -19.09 10.62
CA VAL A 175 20.94 -19.31 9.16
C VAL A 175 20.09 -18.26 8.47
N LEU A 176 20.53 -17.88 7.29
CA LEU A 176 19.85 -16.97 6.38
C LEU A 176 19.67 -17.65 5.01
#